data_b2f0de441af98c08c62ed1f4e89f5141
#
_entry.id   b2f0de441af98c08c62ed1f4e89f5141
#
_cell.length_a   1.000
_cell.length_b   1.000
_cell.length_c   1.000
_cell.angle_alpha   90.00
_cell.angle_beta   90.00
_cell.angle_gamma   90.00
#
_symmetry.space_group_name_H-M   'P 1'
#
loop_
_entity.id
_entity.type
_entity.pdbx_description
1 polymer ?
#
loop_
_entity_poly.entity_id
_entity_poly.type
_entity_poly.pdbx_seq_one_letter_code
_entity_poly.pdbx_strand_id
1 'polypeptide(L)'
;MHYQSITPQDATGLLSLIGLVALFVGLLVLVRRTQRRRNEESKKTPSPAAKPFPQAASYLQLLPSFRQAYPHERQVVLRQAHEEWQTNFLLRGLDGQTEFLRGETYKRGLRYQLTSTSLAQGLALFIRVQMAQDGDVSRGSFERLLAHLLGHPALDHPALSSWLSMPDLPTSPRLEPDLHAEAWILASLLAAKTQWGSLERFNLEDVFQERSQALLDALKSHSENQARVFSPFLLRMIAQQVPDPLWKTQTEADWQALKPLLREEEGLPGRQQALSLLQIGLEGLFFPDNGFAKRSSMAFSRLKRALASQEPLEGELEEGFSRLASLSCCVPLALLYKKEEVTAQLWSRLSQAQPAKQDALGASMRLLAMMSMTGTLWLEKNEAEPTPITSE
;
A
#
# COMPACT_ATOMS: atom_id res chain seq x y z
N MET A 1 -9.30 16.03 71.43
CA MET A 1 -8.44 15.50 70.37
C MET A 1 -8.41 13.99 70.52
N HIS A 2 -9.14 13.23 69.70
CA HIS A 2 -9.15 11.76 69.73
C HIS A 2 -8.04 11.25 68.86
N TYR A 3 -7.01 10.69 69.44
CA TYR A 3 -6.04 9.87 68.72
C TYR A 3 -6.69 8.50 68.43
N GLN A 4 -7.06 8.23 67.16
CA GLN A 4 -7.40 6.89 66.70
C GLN A 4 -6.09 6.07 66.67
N SER A 5 -6.01 5.04 67.52
CA SER A 5 -4.93 4.08 67.51
C SER A 5 -5.02 3.21 66.27
N ILE A 6 -4.00 3.24 65.41
CA ILE A 6 -3.87 2.38 64.20
C ILE A 6 -3.79 0.93 64.71
N THR A 7 -4.70 0.09 64.25
CA THR A 7 -4.70 -1.33 64.63
C THR A 7 -3.57 -2.08 63.90
N PRO A 8 -3.04 -3.19 64.46
CA PRO A 8 -1.97 -3.96 63.82
C PRO A 8 -2.35 -4.54 62.43
N GLN A 9 -3.65 -4.66 62.13
CA GLN A 9 -4.15 -5.08 60.82
C GLN A 9 -3.99 -4.01 59.75
N ASP A 10 -4.09 -2.73 60.13
CA ASP A 10 -3.91 -1.62 59.19
C ASP A 10 -2.44 -1.45 58.77
N ALA A 11 -1.52 -1.78 59.67
CA ALA A 11 -0.07 -1.70 59.41
C ALA A 11 0.38 -2.81 58.43
N THR A 12 -0.19 -4.00 58.48
CA THR A 12 0.12 -5.10 57.54
C THR A 12 -0.42 -4.82 56.16
N GLY A 13 -1.60 -4.22 56.06
CA GLY A 13 -2.17 -3.76 54.74
C GLY A 13 -1.33 -2.70 54.05
N LEU A 14 -0.81 -1.71 54.84
CA LEU A 14 0.02 -0.66 54.32
C LEU A 14 1.40 -1.17 53.83
N LEU A 15 2.01 -2.09 54.55
CA LEU A 15 3.28 -2.72 54.16
C LEU A 15 3.13 -3.58 52.90
N SER A 16 1.99 -4.29 52.71
CA SER A 16 1.69 -5.01 51.49
C SER A 16 1.52 -4.10 50.26
N LEU A 17 0.85 -2.95 50.45
CA LEU A 17 0.67 -1.94 49.39
C LEU A 17 2.00 -1.33 48.95
N ILE A 18 2.85 -0.97 49.90
CA ILE A 18 4.19 -0.41 49.63
C ILE A 18 5.06 -1.43 48.89
N GLY A 19 5.00 -2.72 49.29
CA GLY A 19 5.70 -3.81 48.61
C GLY A 19 5.28 -3.96 47.17
N LEU A 20 3.97 -3.88 46.90
CA LEU A 20 3.37 -4.02 45.55
C LEU A 20 3.76 -2.84 44.66
N VAL A 21 3.74 -1.63 45.18
CA VAL A 21 4.18 -0.40 44.48
C VAL A 21 5.68 -0.44 44.16
N ALA A 22 6.52 -0.90 45.10
CA ALA A 22 7.94 -1.05 44.88
C ALA A 22 8.27 -2.10 43.82
N LEU A 23 7.50 -3.19 43.78
CA LEU A 23 7.61 -4.26 42.76
C LEU A 23 7.23 -3.74 41.38
N PHE A 24 6.15 -2.95 41.29
CA PHE A 24 5.67 -2.36 40.04
C PHE A 24 6.65 -1.30 39.49
N VAL A 25 7.22 -0.46 40.35
CA VAL A 25 8.25 0.52 39.98
C VAL A 25 9.53 -0.18 39.54
N GLY A 26 9.93 -1.25 40.24
CA GLY A 26 11.07 -2.08 39.86
C GLY A 26 10.89 -2.73 38.47
N LEU A 27 9.69 -3.25 38.17
CA LEU A 27 9.35 -3.83 36.86
C LEU A 27 9.39 -2.77 35.75
N LEU A 28 8.85 -1.57 36.00
CA LEU A 28 8.88 -0.45 35.05
C LEU A 28 10.32 0.03 34.75
N VAL A 29 11.18 0.07 35.76
CA VAL A 29 12.60 0.40 35.59
C VAL A 29 13.32 -0.67 34.78
N LEU A 30 13.00 -1.95 35.03
CA LEU A 30 13.58 -3.07 34.30
C LEU A 30 13.17 -3.08 32.82
N VAL A 31 11.89 -2.82 32.53
CA VAL A 31 11.36 -2.70 31.16
C VAL A 31 12.00 -1.50 30.44
N ARG A 32 12.11 -0.35 31.09
CA ARG A 32 12.81 0.81 30.52
C ARG A 32 14.29 0.56 30.26
N ARG A 33 14.96 -0.18 31.15
CA ARG A 33 16.39 -0.51 31.01
C ARG A 33 16.63 -1.51 29.88
N THR A 34 15.76 -2.49 29.71
CA THR A 34 15.80 -3.44 28.58
C THR A 34 15.48 -2.76 27.24
N GLN A 35 14.50 -1.86 27.20
CA GLN A 35 14.22 -1.06 26.01
C GLN A 35 15.39 -0.12 25.65
N ARG A 36 16.01 0.50 26.64
CA ARG A 36 17.19 1.37 26.44
C ARG A 36 18.40 0.58 25.91
N ARG A 37 18.67 -0.62 26.44
CA ARG A 37 19.72 -1.51 25.91
C ARG A 37 19.43 -1.98 24.48
N ARG A 38 18.20 -2.37 24.17
CA ARG A 38 17.81 -2.72 22.79
C ARG A 38 17.98 -1.54 21.83
N ASN A 39 17.63 -0.32 22.24
CA ASN A 39 17.82 0.88 21.42
C ASN A 39 19.31 1.28 21.26
N GLU A 40 20.16 0.95 22.24
CA GLU A 40 21.60 1.20 22.16
C GLU A 40 22.33 0.14 21.34
N GLU A 41 21.87 -1.12 21.37
CA GLU A 41 22.36 -2.20 20.51
C GLU A 41 21.92 -2.02 19.05
N SER A 42 20.69 -1.58 18.81
CA SER A 42 20.19 -1.18 17.48
C SER A 42 20.98 -0.03 16.85
N LYS A 43 21.59 0.85 17.66
CA LYS A 43 22.43 1.95 17.17
C LYS A 43 23.87 1.52 16.84
N LYS A 44 24.30 0.33 17.25
CA LYS A 44 25.68 -0.14 17.06
C LYS A 44 25.94 -0.93 15.79
N THR A 45 24.90 -1.44 15.14
CA THR A 45 25.03 -2.06 13.84
C THR A 45 24.63 -1.02 12.78
N PRO A 46 25.56 -0.46 12.00
CA PRO A 46 25.16 0.40 10.89
C PRO A 46 24.29 -0.44 9.98
N SER A 47 22.98 -0.10 9.92
CA SER A 47 22.11 -0.65 8.90
C SER A 47 22.74 -0.40 7.54
N PRO A 48 22.81 -1.40 6.64
CA PRO A 48 23.31 -1.14 5.30
C PRO A 48 22.51 0.04 4.74
N ALA A 49 23.24 1.08 4.31
CA ALA A 49 22.61 2.29 3.77
C ALA A 49 21.58 1.86 2.73
N ALA A 50 20.34 2.30 2.89
CA ALA A 50 19.27 1.99 1.95
C ALA A 50 19.77 2.34 0.55
N LYS A 51 19.79 1.36 -0.36
CA LYS A 51 20.13 1.65 -1.74
C LYS A 51 19.07 2.60 -2.27
N PRO A 52 19.43 3.79 -2.76
CA PRO A 52 18.43 4.65 -3.36
C PRO A 52 17.80 3.87 -4.52
N PHE A 53 16.47 3.77 -4.57
CA PHE A 53 15.82 3.29 -5.78
C PHE A 53 16.33 4.12 -6.96
N PRO A 54 16.57 3.50 -8.14
CA PRO A 54 17.03 4.22 -9.28
C PRO A 54 16.08 5.38 -9.55
N GLN A 55 16.60 6.59 -9.40
CA GLN A 55 15.84 7.80 -9.68
C GLN A 55 15.56 7.82 -11.18
N ALA A 56 14.33 8.07 -11.54
CA ALA A 56 13.83 8.12 -12.89
C ALA A 56 13.67 6.76 -13.58
N ALA A 57 12.50 6.18 -13.39
CA ALA A 57 12.04 5.10 -14.25
C ALA A 57 12.12 5.51 -15.72
N SER A 58 12.54 4.58 -16.58
CA SER A 58 12.77 4.83 -18.01
C SER A 58 11.57 5.41 -18.76
N TYR A 59 10.34 5.17 -18.28
CA TYR A 59 9.12 5.73 -18.87
C TYR A 59 9.01 7.26 -18.78
N LEU A 60 9.72 7.92 -17.86
CA LEU A 60 9.71 9.39 -17.78
C LEU A 60 10.39 10.08 -18.97
N GLN A 61 11.18 9.35 -19.73
CA GLN A 61 11.71 9.85 -21.00
C GLN A 61 10.59 10.14 -22.01
N LEU A 62 9.37 9.60 -21.76
CA LEU A 62 8.21 9.84 -22.59
C LEU A 62 7.66 11.26 -22.50
N LEU A 63 7.98 12.01 -21.44
CA LEU A 63 7.49 13.37 -21.17
C LEU A 63 8.63 14.33 -20.83
N PRO A 64 9.53 14.65 -21.79
CA PRO A 64 10.72 15.44 -21.52
C PRO A 64 10.42 16.85 -20.98
N SER A 65 9.42 17.55 -21.49
CA SER A 65 9.04 18.89 -21.04
C SER A 65 8.44 18.85 -19.64
N PHE A 66 7.57 17.90 -19.34
CA PHE A 66 7.00 17.71 -18.02
C PHE A 66 8.07 17.37 -16.98
N ARG A 67 9.08 16.55 -17.35
CA ARG A 67 10.21 16.21 -16.49
C ARG A 67 11.09 17.42 -16.19
N GLN A 68 11.37 18.25 -17.20
CA GLN A 68 12.27 19.41 -17.08
C GLN A 68 11.65 20.56 -16.29
N ALA A 69 10.33 20.73 -16.36
CA ALA A 69 9.63 21.79 -15.65
C ALA A 69 9.58 21.47 -14.14
N TYR A 70 10.43 22.14 -13.36
CA TYR A 70 10.43 22.15 -11.89
C TYR A 70 10.55 20.78 -11.20
N PRO A 71 11.52 19.92 -11.52
CA PRO A 71 11.63 18.59 -10.93
C PRO A 71 11.84 18.64 -9.41
N HIS A 72 12.58 19.63 -8.92
CA HIS A 72 12.82 19.83 -7.50
C HIS A 72 11.55 20.20 -6.75
N GLU A 73 10.76 21.13 -7.25
CA GLU A 73 9.50 21.55 -6.62
C GLU A 73 8.50 20.39 -6.52
N ARG A 74 8.42 19.58 -7.57
CA ARG A 74 7.56 18.38 -7.55
C ARG A 74 7.98 17.36 -6.52
N GLN A 75 9.27 17.17 -6.34
CA GLN A 75 9.80 16.27 -5.30
C GLN A 75 9.52 16.83 -3.90
N VAL A 76 9.56 18.14 -3.70
CA VAL A 76 9.18 18.78 -2.43
C VAL A 76 7.70 18.55 -2.15
N VAL A 77 6.82 18.79 -3.13
CA VAL A 77 5.37 18.59 -3.00
C VAL A 77 5.04 17.11 -2.74
N LEU A 78 5.72 16.18 -3.42
CA LEU A 78 5.54 14.75 -3.16
C LEU A 78 5.94 14.37 -1.73
N ARG A 79 7.07 14.87 -1.23
CA ARG A 79 7.51 14.60 0.15
C ARG A 79 6.53 15.15 1.16
N GLN A 80 6.06 16.38 0.98
CA GLN A 80 5.06 16.99 1.84
C GLN A 80 3.76 16.14 1.85
N ALA A 81 3.28 15.73 0.68
CA ALA A 81 2.10 14.87 0.59
C ALA A 81 2.30 13.51 1.28
N HIS A 82 3.52 12.94 1.24
CA HIS A 82 3.87 11.72 1.94
C HIS A 82 3.90 11.91 3.46
N GLU A 83 4.47 13.02 3.97
CA GLU A 83 4.47 13.36 5.40
C GLU A 83 3.05 13.56 5.93
N GLU A 84 2.20 14.28 5.18
CA GLU A 84 0.78 14.43 5.48
C GLU A 84 0.05 13.09 5.53
N TRP A 85 0.31 12.20 4.56
CA TRP A 85 -0.26 10.87 4.52
C TRP A 85 0.15 10.03 5.73
N GLN A 86 1.44 10.02 6.09
CA GLN A 86 1.93 9.31 7.26
C GLN A 86 1.26 9.81 8.55
N THR A 87 1.17 11.13 8.72
CA THR A 87 0.63 11.75 9.92
C THR A 87 -0.86 11.51 10.08
N ASN A 88 -1.62 11.55 8.99
CA ASN A 88 -3.08 11.53 9.03
C ASN A 88 -3.68 10.12 8.95
N PHE A 89 -2.98 9.18 8.29
CA PHE A 89 -3.58 7.88 7.96
C PHE A 89 -2.82 6.68 8.52
N LEU A 90 -1.53 6.81 8.84
CA LEU A 90 -0.75 5.70 9.36
C LEU A 90 -0.83 5.69 10.89
N LEU A 91 -1.45 4.67 11.45
CA LEU A 91 -1.69 4.54 12.89
C LEU A 91 -0.88 3.38 13.47
N ARG A 92 -0.41 3.56 14.70
CA ARG A 92 0.23 2.48 15.45
C ARG A 92 -0.80 1.66 16.20
N GLY A 93 -0.63 0.35 16.18
CA GLY A 93 -1.40 -0.56 17.02
C GLY A 93 -1.11 -0.33 18.50
N LEU A 94 -2.04 -0.75 19.36
CA LEU A 94 -1.94 -0.60 20.82
C LEU A 94 -0.72 -1.32 21.40
N ASP A 95 -0.25 -2.38 20.74
CA ASP A 95 0.95 -3.15 21.10
C ASP A 95 2.27 -2.41 20.77
N GLY A 96 2.20 -1.32 19.99
CA GLY A 96 3.36 -0.59 19.47
C GLY A 96 4.22 -1.38 18.46
N GLN A 97 3.85 -2.64 18.17
CA GLN A 97 4.58 -3.55 17.30
C GLN A 97 3.97 -3.64 15.90
N THR A 98 2.76 -3.12 15.72
CA THR A 98 2.04 -3.09 14.46
C THR A 98 1.78 -1.66 14.02
N GLU A 99 1.64 -1.45 12.73
CA GLU A 99 1.10 -0.23 12.10
C GLU A 99 0.03 -0.66 11.09
N PHE A 100 -0.95 0.20 10.91
CA PHE A 100 -1.99 -0.03 9.92
C PHE A 100 -2.46 1.28 9.30
N LEU A 101 -2.93 1.20 8.07
CA LEU A 101 -3.55 2.33 7.42
C LEU A 101 -5.00 2.47 7.92
N ARG A 102 -5.33 3.66 8.38
CA ARG A 102 -6.65 4.00 8.86
C ARG A 102 -7.69 3.78 7.75
N GLY A 103 -8.67 2.93 7.98
CA GLY A 103 -9.86 2.80 7.16
C GLY A 103 -11.03 3.59 7.72
N GLU A 104 -12.21 3.22 7.28
CA GLU A 104 -13.46 3.77 7.78
C GLU A 104 -13.73 3.34 9.22
N THR A 105 -14.55 4.14 9.91
CA THR A 105 -15.08 3.74 11.21
C THR A 105 -16.40 3.01 11.04
N TYR A 106 -16.43 1.74 11.44
CA TYR A 106 -17.64 0.95 11.43
C TYR A 106 -18.40 1.10 12.74
N LYS A 107 -19.69 1.42 12.68
CA LYS A 107 -20.54 1.53 13.87
C LYS A 107 -21.05 0.15 14.28
N ARG A 108 -20.56 -0.37 15.41
CA ARG A 108 -21.06 -1.61 16.01
C ARG A 108 -21.80 -1.30 17.33
N GLY A 109 -23.12 -1.27 17.25
CA GLY A 109 -23.94 -0.83 18.38
C GLY A 109 -23.71 0.64 18.74
N LEU A 110 -23.25 0.92 19.97
CA LEU A 110 -22.94 2.27 20.46
C LEU A 110 -21.48 2.68 20.27
N ARG A 111 -20.62 1.80 19.72
CA ARG A 111 -19.17 2.04 19.57
C ARG A 111 -18.83 2.18 18.09
N TYR A 112 -17.90 3.08 17.81
CA TYR A 112 -17.24 3.17 16.52
C TYR A 112 -15.97 2.32 16.57
N GLN A 113 -15.82 1.43 15.60
CA GLN A 113 -14.62 0.60 15.44
C GLN A 113 -13.85 1.06 14.22
N LEU A 114 -12.56 1.21 14.40
CA LEU A 114 -11.65 1.50 13.32
C LEU A 114 -11.45 0.23 12.49
N THR A 115 -11.46 0.39 11.17
CA THR A 115 -11.20 -0.70 10.25
C THR A 115 -9.96 -0.42 9.41
N SER A 116 -9.39 -1.45 8.81
CA SER A 116 -8.37 -1.35 7.79
C SER A 116 -8.56 -2.45 6.76
N THR A 117 -8.44 -2.11 5.47
CA THR A 117 -8.57 -3.09 4.38
C THR A 117 -7.20 -3.59 3.94
N SER A 118 -7.11 -4.85 3.51
CA SER A 118 -5.86 -5.43 2.99
C SER A 118 -5.35 -4.68 1.76
N LEU A 119 -6.23 -4.14 0.91
CA LEU A 119 -5.84 -3.30 -0.22
C LEU A 119 -5.14 -2.02 0.23
N ALA A 120 -5.70 -1.33 1.22
CA ALA A 120 -5.08 -0.12 1.76
C ALA A 120 -3.73 -0.44 2.41
N GLN A 121 -3.62 -1.58 3.10
CA GLN A 121 -2.35 -2.05 3.68
C GLN A 121 -1.32 -2.42 2.61
N GLY A 122 -1.71 -3.14 1.55
CA GLY A 122 -0.82 -3.48 0.45
C GLY A 122 -0.26 -2.24 -0.25
N LEU A 123 -1.11 -1.23 -0.48
CA LEU A 123 -0.67 0.07 -0.99
C LEU A 123 0.25 0.82 -0.01
N ALA A 124 -0.05 0.76 1.29
CA ALA A 124 0.80 1.39 2.30
C ALA A 124 2.19 0.75 2.34
N LEU A 125 2.30 -0.57 2.28
CA LEU A 125 3.57 -1.28 2.15
C LEU A 125 4.32 -0.82 0.90
N PHE A 126 3.64 -0.75 -0.24
CA PHE A 126 4.23 -0.33 -1.50
C PHE A 126 4.76 1.11 -1.45
N ILE A 127 3.96 2.05 -0.94
CA ILE A 127 4.35 3.45 -0.75
C ILE A 127 5.57 3.55 0.18
N ARG A 128 5.56 2.83 1.31
CA ARG A 128 6.67 2.87 2.29
C ARG A 128 7.99 2.43 1.67
N VAL A 129 7.96 1.39 0.85
CA VAL A 129 9.15 0.92 0.16
C VAL A 129 9.63 1.90 -0.91
N GLN A 130 8.71 2.46 -1.70
CA GLN A 130 9.03 3.42 -2.77
C GLN A 130 9.58 4.76 -2.23
N MET A 131 9.11 5.17 -1.05
CA MET A 131 9.53 6.40 -0.37
C MET A 131 10.62 6.14 0.68
N ALA A 132 11.38 5.06 0.57
CA ALA A 132 12.35 4.60 1.57
C ALA A 132 13.64 5.44 1.67
N GLN A 133 13.60 6.71 1.31
CA GLN A 133 14.75 7.63 1.43
C GLN A 133 15.16 7.88 2.89
N ASP A 134 14.26 7.62 3.85
CA ASP A 134 14.45 7.86 5.28
C ASP A 134 15.13 6.68 6.01
N GLY A 135 15.71 5.73 5.27
CA GLY A 135 16.49 4.63 5.85
C GLY A 135 15.68 3.74 6.81
N ASP A 136 16.14 3.65 8.07
CA ASP A 136 15.58 2.74 9.08
C ASP A 136 14.13 3.05 9.48
N VAL A 137 13.68 4.30 9.38
CA VAL A 137 12.31 4.69 9.73
C VAL A 137 11.30 4.03 8.79
N SER A 138 11.55 4.08 7.48
CA SER A 138 10.70 3.45 6.49
C SER A 138 10.70 1.92 6.61
N ARG A 139 11.87 1.31 6.83
CA ARG A 139 12.03 -0.12 7.05
C ARG A 139 11.25 -0.59 8.27
N GLY A 140 11.43 0.06 9.43
CA GLY A 140 10.71 -0.29 10.65
C GLY A 140 9.19 -0.10 10.53
N SER A 141 8.73 0.91 9.80
CA SER A 141 7.30 1.09 9.50
C SER A 141 6.76 -0.01 8.57
N PHE A 142 7.51 -0.38 7.53
CA PHE A 142 7.18 -1.51 6.67
C PHE A 142 7.03 -2.82 7.47
N GLU A 143 7.97 -3.12 8.37
CA GLU A 143 7.90 -4.30 9.25
C GLU A 143 6.64 -4.30 10.12
N ARG A 144 6.24 -3.16 10.67
CA ARG A 144 5.04 -3.06 11.50
C ARG A 144 3.74 -3.19 10.69
N LEU A 145 3.71 -2.66 9.45
CA LEU A 145 2.60 -2.87 8.51
C LEU A 145 2.47 -4.35 8.12
N LEU A 146 3.60 -4.99 7.81
CA LEU A 146 3.64 -6.41 7.49
C LEU A 146 3.20 -7.26 8.69
N ALA A 147 3.66 -6.92 9.91
CA ALA A 147 3.23 -7.59 11.14
C ALA A 147 1.72 -7.51 11.34
N HIS A 148 1.10 -6.37 11.02
CA HIS A 148 -0.35 -6.22 11.08
C HIS A 148 -1.05 -7.18 10.11
N LEU A 149 -0.62 -7.24 8.86
CA LEU A 149 -1.21 -8.14 7.85
C LEU A 149 -1.09 -9.61 8.25
N LEU A 150 0.10 -10.03 8.71
CA LEU A 150 0.34 -11.40 9.16
C LEU A 150 -0.46 -11.76 10.43
N GLY A 151 -0.78 -10.77 11.26
CA GLY A 151 -1.63 -10.92 12.44
C GLY A 151 -3.13 -11.06 12.14
N HIS A 152 -3.56 -10.82 10.89
CA HIS A 152 -4.97 -10.88 10.48
C HIS A 152 -5.17 -11.85 9.29
N PRO A 153 -4.96 -13.15 9.50
CA PRO A 153 -5.06 -14.16 8.44
C PRO A 153 -6.47 -14.31 7.90
N ALA A 154 -6.58 -14.65 6.62
CA ALA A 154 -7.84 -14.98 5.98
C ALA A 154 -8.42 -16.30 6.51
N LEU A 155 -9.74 -16.53 6.28
CA LEU A 155 -10.47 -17.68 6.84
C LEU A 155 -9.92 -19.01 6.28
N ASP A 156 -9.94 -19.16 4.96
CA ASP A 156 -9.62 -20.44 4.30
C ASP A 156 -8.17 -20.49 3.78
N HIS A 157 -7.47 -19.37 3.80
CA HIS A 157 -6.09 -19.22 3.33
C HIS A 157 -5.25 -18.46 4.37
N PRO A 158 -4.78 -19.12 5.45
CA PRO A 158 -4.13 -18.45 6.58
C PRO A 158 -2.82 -17.74 6.24
N ALA A 159 -2.19 -18.06 5.12
CA ALA A 159 -1.03 -17.33 4.62
C ALA A 159 -1.41 -16.03 3.89
N LEU A 160 -2.69 -15.82 3.53
CA LEU A 160 -3.22 -14.58 2.99
C LEU A 160 -3.86 -13.74 4.10
N SER A 161 -4.17 -12.48 3.80
CA SER A 161 -4.78 -11.58 4.78
C SER A 161 -6.29 -11.48 4.58
N SER A 162 -7.03 -11.38 5.68
CA SER A 162 -8.45 -10.97 5.66
C SER A 162 -8.60 -9.66 4.89
N TRP A 163 -9.61 -9.55 4.02
CA TRP A 163 -9.86 -8.32 3.27
C TRP A 163 -10.13 -7.11 4.17
N LEU A 164 -10.63 -7.34 5.38
CA LEU A 164 -10.90 -6.31 6.40
C LEU A 164 -10.34 -6.77 7.75
N SER A 165 -9.68 -5.89 8.45
CA SER A 165 -9.24 -6.05 9.83
C SER A 165 -9.85 -4.99 10.73
N MET A 166 -9.99 -5.31 12.01
CA MET A 166 -10.45 -4.42 13.08
C MET A 166 -9.34 -4.32 14.13
N PRO A 167 -8.39 -3.37 13.97
CA PRO A 167 -7.17 -3.30 14.79
C PRO A 167 -7.41 -3.12 16.29
N ASP A 168 -8.55 -2.53 16.67
CA ASP A 168 -8.91 -2.28 18.07
C ASP A 168 -9.54 -3.50 18.77
N LEU A 169 -9.77 -4.59 18.04
CA LEU A 169 -10.32 -5.82 18.62
C LEU A 169 -9.21 -6.82 18.95
N PRO A 170 -9.27 -7.47 20.11
CA PRO A 170 -8.34 -8.55 20.47
C PRO A 170 -8.35 -9.71 19.47
N THR A 171 -9.52 -9.96 18.87
CA THR A 171 -9.71 -10.94 17.81
C THR A 171 -10.52 -10.31 16.68
N SER A 172 -9.83 -9.99 15.58
CA SER A 172 -10.51 -9.58 14.35
C SER A 172 -11.20 -10.80 13.70
N PRO A 173 -12.38 -10.63 13.11
CA PRO A 173 -13.01 -11.70 12.35
C PRO A 173 -12.10 -12.12 11.19
N ARG A 174 -11.98 -13.42 10.94
CA ARG A 174 -11.32 -13.94 9.75
C ARG A 174 -12.33 -13.90 8.61
N LEU A 175 -11.98 -13.20 7.56
CA LEU A 175 -12.77 -13.05 6.36
C LEU A 175 -12.00 -13.61 5.17
N GLU A 176 -12.65 -13.72 4.03
CA GLU A 176 -12.00 -14.12 2.77
C GLU A 176 -10.86 -13.15 2.40
N PRO A 177 -9.87 -13.58 1.63
CA PRO A 177 -8.82 -12.71 1.15
C PRO A 177 -9.33 -11.81 0.00
N ASP A 178 -8.80 -10.60 -0.12
CA ASP A 178 -8.88 -9.79 -1.32
C ASP A 178 -7.67 -10.11 -2.21
N LEU A 179 -7.88 -10.89 -3.27
CA LEU A 179 -6.79 -11.35 -4.13
C LEU A 179 -6.09 -10.21 -4.88
N HIS A 180 -6.79 -9.09 -5.16
CA HIS A 180 -6.17 -7.89 -5.70
C HIS A 180 -5.23 -7.23 -4.69
N ALA A 181 -5.63 -7.16 -3.43
CA ALA A 181 -4.78 -6.68 -2.35
C ALA A 181 -3.55 -7.56 -2.16
N GLU A 182 -3.71 -8.89 -2.24
CA GLU A 182 -2.58 -9.82 -2.13
C GLU A 182 -1.54 -9.63 -3.23
N ALA A 183 -1.97 -9.30 -4.45
CA ALA A 183 -1.03 -8.96 -5.53
C ALA A 183 -0.22 -7.68 -5.21
N TRP A 184 -0.82 -6.66 -4.59
CA TRP A 184 -0.10 -5.47 -4.11
C TRP A 184 0.87 -5.79 -2.96
N ILE A 185 0.46 -6.65 -2.03
CA ILE A 185 1.32 -7.09 -0.92
C ILE A 185 2.55 -7.82 -1.47
N LEU A 186 2.37 -8.76 -2.41
CA LEU A 186 3.47 -9.48 -3.05
C LEU A 186 4.41 -8.55 -3.82
N ALA A 187 3.89 -7.58 -4.58
CA ALA A 187 4.70 -6.57 -5.25
C ALA A 187 5.51 -5.72 -4.26
N SER A 188 4.91 -5.42 -3.10
CA SER A 188 5.59 -4.68 -2.03
C SER A 188 6.72 -5.49 -1.39
N LEU A 189 6.54 -6.81 -1.21
CA LEU A 189 7.57 -7.71 -0.69
C LEU A 189 8.75 -7.82 -1.67
N LEU A 190 8.49 -7.91 -2.97
CA LEU A 190 9.54 -7.89 -4.00
C LEU A 190 10.33 -6.58 -3.97
N ALA A 191 9.63 -5.44 -3.94
CA ALA A 191 10.27 -4.14 -3.83
C ALA A 191 11.10 -4.01 -2.54
N ALA A 192 10.59 -4.50 -1.41
CA ALA A 192 11.28 -4.49 -0.12
C ALA A 192 12.53 -5.38 -0.12
N LYS A 193 12.47 -6.54 -0.75
CA LYS A 193 13.61 -7.43 -0.95
C LYS A 193 14.72 -6.74 -1.72
N THR A 194 14.38 -6.04 -2.80
CA THR A 194 15.35 -5.26 -3.58
C THR A 194 15.92 -4.10 -2.80
N GLN A 195 15.07 -3.36 -2.06
CA GLN A 195 15.48 -2.17 -1.32
C GLN A 195 16.35 -2.48 -0.10
N TRP A 196 15.98 -3.50 0.69
CA TRP A 196 16.61 -3.77 1.98
C TRP A 196 17.27 -5.15 2.08
N GLY A 197 17.00 -6.07 1.15
CA GLY A 197 17.49 -7.44 1.15
C GLY A 197 16.82 -8.32 2.19
N SER A 198 16.79 -7.87 3.45
CA SER A 198 16.19 -8.58 4.59
C SER A 198 15.58 -7.60 5.58
N LEU A 199 14.71 -8.08 6.43
CA LEU A 199 14.13 -7.35 7.57
C LEU A 199 14.65 -7.98 8.88
N GLU A 200 14.45 -7.27 10.00
CA GLU A 200 14.88 -7.81 11.31
C GLU A 200 13.95 -8.93 11.80
N ARG A 201 12.64 -8.77 11.53
CA ARG A 201 11.61 -9.68 12.07
C ARG A 201 11.15 -10.73 11.08
N PHE A 202 11.34 -10.51 9.77
CA PHE A 202 10.77 -11.36 8.73
C PHE A 202 11.80 -11.68 7.65
N ASN A 203 11.86 -12.96 7.27
CA ASN A 203 12.51 -13.35 6.03
C ASN A 203 11.56 -13.03 4.87
N LEU A 204 11.89 -12.00 4.09
CA LEU A 204 11.05 -11.54 2.98
C LEU A 204 10.85 -12.61 1.91
N GLU A 205 11.86 -13.45 1.68
CA GLU A 205 11.76 -14.54 0.70
C GLU A 205 10.73 -15.57 1.13
N ASP A 206 10.82 -16.04 2.39
CA ASP A 206 9.90 -17.06 2.91
C ASP A 206 8.46 -16.54 2.90
N VAL A 207 8.24 -15.29 3.36
CA VAL A 207 6.92 -14.66 3.35
C VAL A 207 6.39 -14.51 1.93
N PHE A 208 7.24 -14.12 0.98
CA PHE A 208 6.85 -13.98 -0.42
C PHE A 208 6.46 -15.32 -1.05
N GLN A 209 7.27 -16.38 -0.84
CA GLN A 209 7.02 -17.71 -1.39
C GLN A 209 5.74 -18.32 -0.83
N GLU A 210 5.56 -18.27 0.50
CA GLU A 210 4.37 -18.78 1.16
C GLU A 210 3.09 -18.09 0.65
N ARG A 211 3.10 -16.76 0.57
CA ARG A 211 1.94 -15.99 0.09
C ARG A 211 1.68 -16.20 -1.40
N SER A 212 2.73 -16.30 -2.22
CA SER A 212 2.58 -16.56 -3.66
C SER A 212 1.92 -17.91 -3.90
N GLN A 213 2.35 -18.94 -3.17
CA GLN A 213 1.74 -20.25 -3.28
C GLN A 213 0.28 -20.25 -2.81
N ALA A 214 0.00 -19.58 -1.68
CA ALA A 214 -1.37 -19.45 -1.17
C ALA A 214 -2.28 -18.68 -2.15
N LEU A 215 -1.77 -17.64 -2.81
CA LEU A 215 -2.51 -16.93 -3.85
C LEU A 215 -2.82 -17.82 -5.06
N LEU A 216 -1.85 -18.64 -5.51
CA LEU A 216 -2.07 -19.63 -6.56
C LEU A 216 -3.15 -20.65 -6.18
N ASP A 217 -3.13 -21.14 -4.94
CA ASP A 217 -4.10 -22.10 -4.44
C ASP A 217 -5.50 -21.47 -4.31
N ALA A 218 -5.56 -20.21 -3.87
CA ALA A 218 -6.81 -19.45 -3.85
C ALA A 218 -7.39 -19.26 -5.27
N LEU A 219 -6.56 -18.92 -6.26
CA LEU A 219 -6.97 -18.79 -7.65
C LEU A 219 -7.48 -20.11 -8.24
N LYS A 220 -6.89 -21.27 -7.86
CA LYS A 220 -7.35 -22.59 -8.29
C LYS A 220 -8.69 -22.99 -7.65
N SER A 221 -8.91 -22.60 -6.40
CA SER A 221 -10.11 -22.97 -5.64
C SER A 221 -11.34 -22.14 -5.98
N HIS A 222 -11.14 -20.89 -6.45
CA HIS A 222 -12.24 -20.02 -6.83
C HIS A 222 -12.75 -20.37 -8.22
N SER A 223 -14.07 -20.52 -8.35
CA SER A 223 -14.71 -20.71 -9.64
C SER A 223 -14.46 -19.49 -10.54
N GLU A 224 -14.38 -19.70 -11.87
CA GLU A 224 -14.06 -18.71 -12.91
C GLU A 224 -14.80 -17.36 -12.78
N ASN A 225 -15.91 -17.32 -12.05
CA ASN A 225 -16.73 -16.12 -11.88
C ASN A 225 -16.43 -15.27 -10.65
N GLN A 226 -15.64 -15.74 -9.68
CA GLN A 226 -15.41 -15.04 -8.41
C GLN A 226 -13.98 -14.51 -8.20
N ALA A 227 -12.98 -15.18 -8.76
CA ALA A 227 -11.56 -14.85 -8.54
C ALA A 227 -11.02 -13.79 -9.51
N ARG A 228 -11.63 -12.63 -9.59
CA ARG A 228 -11.12 -11.57 -10.47
C ARG A 228 -10.07 -10.72 -9.77
N VAL A 229 -8.83 -11.13 -9.92
CA VAL A 229 -7.66 -10.31 -9.51
C VAL A 229 -7.33 -9.31 -10.62
N PHE A 230 -8.11 -8.34 -10.91
CA PHE A 230 -7.85 -7.33 -11.95
C PHE A 230 -6.47 -6.66 -11.83
N SER A 231 -5.42 -7.43 -11.98
CA SER A 231 -4.05 -7.01 -11.69
C SER A 231 -3.02 -7.56 -12.68
N PRO A 232 -3.24 -7.45 -14.00
CA PRO A 232 -2.36 -8.04 -15.00
C PRO A 232 -0.89 -7.61 -14.81
N PHE A 233 -0.68 -6.37 -14.47
CA PHE A 233 0.64 -5.81 -14.19
C PHE A 233 1.32 -6.48 -12.98
N LEU A 234 0.63 -6.58 -11.84
CA LEU A 234 1.17 -7.18 -10.62
C LEU A 234 1.39 -8.69 -10.79
N LEU A 235 0.46 -9.38 -11.43
CA LEU A 235 0.58 -10.82 -11.71
C LEU A 235 1.78 -11.11 -12.63
N ARG A 236 2.05 -10.26 -13.61
CA ARG A 236 3.23 -10.40 -14.46
C ARG A 236 4.53 -10.24 -13.67
N MET A 237 4.58 -9.30 -12.74
CA MET A 237 5.74 -9.14 -11.86
C MET A 237 5.96 -10.38 -10.98
N ILE A 238 4.89 -10.90 -10.37
CA ILE A 238 4.95 -12.09 -9.53
C ILE A 238 5.40 -13.30 -10.36
N ALA A 239 4.87 -13.46 -11.57
CA ALA A 239 5.20 -14.55 -12.49
C ALA A 239 6.69 -14.59 -12.89
N GLN A 240 7.38 -13.46 -12.88
CA GLN A 240 8.82 -13.42 -13.14
C GLN A 240 9.65 -14.05 -12.01
N GLN A 241 9.12 -14.08 -10.79
CA GLN A 241 9.82 -14.62 -9.62
C GLN A 241 9.35 -16.05 -9.27
N VAL A 242 8.07 -16.35 -9.50
CA VAL A 242 7.45 -17.66 -9.25
C VAL A 242 6.80 -18.13 -10.55
N PRO A 243 7.53 -18.83 -11.42
CA PRO A 243 6.99 -19.29 -12.68
C PRO A 243 5.88 -20.34 -12.47
N ASP A 244 4.65 -20.01 -12.84
CA ASP A 244 3.51 -20.93 -12.87
C ASP A 244 2.62 -20.56 -14.09
N PRO A 245 2.17 -21.54 -14.91
CA PRO A 245 1.30 -21.28 -16.04
C PRO A 245 -0.01 -20.57 -15.69
N LEU A 246 -0.49 -20.73 -14.46
CA LEU A 246 -1.73 -20.12 -13.99
C LEU A 246 -1.65 -18.59 -14.00
N TRP A 247 -0.48 -17.99 -13.73
CA TRP A 247 -0.32 -16.52 -13.80
C TRP A 247 -0.64 -15.98 -15.19
N LYS A 248 -0.16 -16.66 -16.24
CA LYS A 248 -0.45 -16.28 -17.62
C LYS A 248 -1.93 -16.45 -17.95
N THR A 249 -2.53 -17.56 -17.56
CA THR A 249 -3.95 -17.83 -17.74
C THR A 249 -4.82 -16.78 -17.05
N GLN A 250 -4.48 -16.45 -15.80
CA GLN A 250 -5.20 -15.43 -15.02
C GLN A 250 -5.03 -14.03 -15.64
N THR A 251 -3.81 -13.67 -16.05
CA THR A 251 -3.55 -12.39 -16.73
C THR A 251 -4.38 -12.25 -17.99
N GLU A 252 -4.51 -13.30 -18.81
CA GLU A 252 -5.33 -13.30 -20.01
C GLU A 252 -6.83 -13.20 -19.68
N ALA A 253 -7.29 -13.93 -18.67
CA ALA A 253 -8.67 -13.86 -18.18
C ALA A 253 -9.00 -12.43 -17.67
N ASP A 254 -8.09 -11.80 -16.93
CA ASP A 254 -8.22 -10.42 -16.48
C ASP A 254 -8.36 -9.46 -17.65
N TRP A 255 -7.53 -9.61 -18.69
CA TRP A 255 -7.62 -8.79 -19.89
C TRP A 255 -8.97 -8.94 -20.62
N GLN A 256 -9.50 -10.15 -20.72
CA GLN A 256 -10.81 -10.37 -21.34
C GLN A 256 -11.92 -9.71 -20.51
N ALA A 257 -11.84 -9.81 -19.18
CA ALA A 257 -12.81 -9.22 -18.26
C ALA A 257 -12.76 -7.68 -18.24
N LEU A 258 -11.60 -7.07 -18.53
CA LEU A 258 -11.45 -5.62 -18.59
C LEU A 258 -12.07 -4.98 -19.83
N LYS A 259 -12.10 -5.67 -20.94
CA LYS A 259 -12.60 -5.14 -22.24
C LYS A 259 -14.00 -4.51 -22.17
N PRO A 260 -15.01 -5.14 -21.55
CA PRO A 260 -16.33 -4.52 -21.44
C PRO A 260 -16.33 -3.30 -20.53
N LEU A 261 -15.53 -3.29 -19.45
CA LEU A 261 -15.47 -2.19 -18.49
C LEU A 261 -14.88 -0.90 -19.08
N LEU A 262 -14.14 -1.01 -20.18
CA LEU A 262 -13.52 0.14 -20.85
C LEU A 262 -14.48 0.84 -21.82
N ARG A 263 -15.65 0.27 -22.08
CA ARG A 263 -16.45 0.68 -23.25
C ARG A 263 -17.35 1.87 -23.02
N GLU A 264 -17.94 2.09 -21.86
CA GLU A 264 -18.97 3.15 -21.79
C GLU A 264 -19.18 3.70 -20.38
N GLU A 265 -19.14 5.01 -20.22
CA GLU A 265 -19.84 5.86 -19.26
C GLU A 265 -19.23 7.25 -19.24
N GLU A 266 -20.00 8.26 -18.93
CA GLU A 266 -19.52 9.63 -18.71
C GLU A 266 -19.01 9.80 -17.28
N GLY A 267 -18.12 10.77 -17.05
CA GLY A 267 -17.57 11.10 -15.74
C GLY A 267 -16.36 10.27 -15.30
N LEU A 268 -16.00 10.37 -14.04
CA LEU A 268 -14.91 9.60 -13.44
C LEU A 268 -15.27 8.11 -13.37
N PRO A 269 -14.29 7.20 -13.57
CA PRO A 269 -14.55 5.77 -13.49
C PRO A 269 -14.86 5.33 -12.05
N GLY A 270 -15.84 4.45 -11.87
CA GLY A 270 -16.12 3.79 -10.61
C GLY A 270 -14.95 2.93 -10.13
N ARG A 271 -15.02 2.40 -8.90
CA ARG A 271 -13.91 1.69 -8.23
C ARG A 271 -13.27 0.60 -9.10
N GLN A 272 -14.06 -0.32 -9.63
CA GLN A 272 -13.54 -1.44 -10.42
C GLN A 272 -12.87 -0.97 -11.70
N GLN A 273 -13.49 -0.03 -12.40
CA GLN A 273 -12.94 0.54 -13.64
C GLN A 273 -11.64 1.34 -13.34
N ALA A 274 -11.62 2.15 -12.28
CA ALA A 274 -10.48 2.97 -11.90
C ALA A 274 -9.26 2.11 -11.56
N LEU A 275 -9.44 1.09 -10.71
CA LEU A 275 -8.39 0.15 -10.37
C LEU A 275 -7.89 -0.62 -11.60
N SER A 276 -8.78 -0.95 -12.53
CA SER A 276 -8.41 -1.56 -13.80
C SER A 276 -7.58 -0.62 -14.67
N LEU A 277 -7.96 0.66 -14.76
CA LEU A 277 -7.20 1.68 -15.50
C LEU A 277 -5.81 1.91 -14.90
N LEU A 278 -5.67 1.86 -13.60
CA LEU A 278 -4.39 1.90 -12.91
C LEU A 278 -3.48 0.75 -13.39
N GLN A 279 -3.99 -0.48 -13.35
CA GLN A 279 -3.24 -1.67 -13.77
C GLN A 279 -2.86 -1.62 -15.25
N ILE A 280 -3.79 -1.21 -16.10
CA ILE A 280 -3.57 -1.00 -17.52
C ILE A 280 -2.46 0.04 -17.74
N GLY A 281 -2.55 1.18 -17.08
CA GLY A 281 -1.55 2.23 -17.22
C GLY A 281 -0.16 1.78 -16.77
N LEU A 282 -0.06 1.11 -15.63
CA LEU A 282 1.20 0.56 -15.12
C LEU A 282 1.77 -0.52 -16.05
N GLU A 283 0.93 -1.44 -16.53
CA GLU A 283 1.34 -2.45 -17.51
C GLU A 283 1.97 -1.81 -18.75
N GLY A 284 1.29 -0.80 -19.33
CA GLY A 284 1.81 -0.11 -20.51
C GLY A 284 3.07 0.72 -20.27
N LEU A 285 3.29 1.22 -19.05
CA LEU A 285 4.49 1.98 -18.70
C LEU A 285 5.70 1.05 -18.48
N PHE A 286 5.49 -0.09 -17.86
CA PHE A 286 6.58 -0.99 -17.48
C PHE A 286 6.82 -2.13 -18.46
N PHE A 287 5.78 -2.58 -19.17
CA PHE A 287 5.81 -3.65 -20.15
C PHE A 287 5.18 -3.20 -21.47
N PRO A 288 5.75 -2.21 -22.15
CA PRO A 288 5.16 -1.67 -23.37
C PRO A 288 5.08 -2.72 -24.47
N ASP A 289 3.88 -3.00 -24.95
CA ASP A 289 3.63 -3.75 -26.16
C ASP A 289 2.92 -2.88 -27.20
N ASN A 290 3.05 -3.23 -28.49
CA ASN A 290 2.50 -2.43 -29.59
C ASN A 290 0.95 -2.41 -29.65
N GLY A 291 0.28 -3.31 -28.92
CA GLY A 291 -1.19 -3.40 -28.91
C GLY A 291 -1.87 -2.56 -27.84
N PHE A 292 -1.11 -2.10 -26.87
CA PHE A 292 -1.61 -1.53 -25.64
C PHE A 292 -2.33 -0.19 -25.83
N ALA A 293 -1.72 0.74 -26.53
CA ALA A 293 -2.30 2.05 -26.80
C ALA A 293 -3.64 1.98 -27.51
N LYS A 294 -3.79 1.02 -28.45
CA LYS A 294 -5.05 0.80 -29.16
C LYS A 294 -6.17 0.28 -28.24
N ARG A 295 -5.83 -0.60 -27.30
CA ARG A 295 -6.79 -1.19 -26.34
C ARG A 295 -7.30 -0.18 -25.31
N SER A 296 -6.47 0.78 -24.91
CA SER A 296 -6.77 1.74 -23.86
C SER A 296 -7.25 3.12 -24.37
N SER A 297 -7.35 3.33 -25.69
CA SER A 297 -7.68 4.64 -26.30
C SER A 297 -9.03 5.22 -25.84
N MET A 298 -10.04 4.36 -25.67
CA MET A 298 -11.37 4.77 -25.20
C MET A 298 -11.34 5.24 -23.75
N ALA A 299 -10.61 4.53 -22.90
CA ALA A 299 -10.39 4.90 -21.50
C ALA A 299 -9.68 6.27 -21.38
N PHE A 300 -8.69 6.52 -22.24
CA PHE A 300 -8.02 7.81 -22.27
C PHE A 300 -8.95 8.95 -22.75
N SER A 301 -9.80 8.70 -23.73
CA SER A 301 -10.80 9.69 -24.19
C SER A 301 -11.80 10.04 -23.08
N ARG A 302 -12.21 9.05 -22.28
CA ARG A 302 -13.04 9.25 -21.08
C ARG A 302 -12.32 10.13 -20.04
N LEU A 303 -11.06 9.82 -19.72
CA LEU A 303 -10.26 10.64 -18.81
C LEU A 303 -10.19 12.10 -19.26
N LYS A 304 -9.97 12.37 -20.53
CA LYS A 304 -9.97 13.75 -21.06
C LYS A 304 -11.29 14.47 -20.82
N ARG A 305 -12.43 13.78 -21.01
CA ARG A 305 -13.74 14.38 -20.75
C ARG A 305 -13.94 14.65 -19.26
N ALA A 306 -13.58 13.70 -18.40
CA ALA A 306 -13.67 13.85 -16.94
C ALA A 306 -12.79 15.00 -16.40
N LEU A 307 -11.63 15.25 -17.01
CA LEU A 307 -10.79 16.40 -16.66
C LEU A 307 -11.42 17.72 -17.15
N ALA A 308 -12.05 17.73 -18.31
CA ALA A 308 -12.70 18.92 -18.85
C ALA A 308 -13.92 19.35 -18.04
N SER A 309 -14.61 18.42 -17.37
CA SER A 309 -15.76 18.72 -16.51
C SER A 309 -15.40 19.48 -15.23
N GLN A 310 -14.12 19.51 -14.85
CA GLN A 310 -13.60 20.15 -13.64
C GLN A 310 -14.37 19.75 -12.34
N GLU A 311 -14.93 18.54 -12.31
CA GLU A 311 -15.64 18.06 -11.12
C GLU A 311 -14.76 18.14 -9.88
N PRO A 312 -15.30 18.56 -8.71
CA PRO A 312 -14.56 18.60 -7.47
C PRO A 312 -14.05 17.20 -7.10
N LEU A 313 -12.89 17.12 -6.44
CA LEU A 313 -12.30 15.84 -6.02
C LEU A 313 -12.74 15.43 -4.61
N GLU A 314 -13.45 16.30 -3.91
CA GLU A 314 -14.01 16.01 -2.60
C GLU A 314 -15.22 15.07 -2.74
N GLY A 315 -15.39 14.21 -1.72
CA GLY A 315 -16.50 13.30 -1.60
C GLY A 315 -16.30 11.96 -2.29
N GLU A 316 -17.25 11.09 -2.02
CA GLU A 316 -17.29 9.73 -2.56
C GLU A 316 -17.90 9.70 -3.95
N LEU A 317 -17.39 8.79 -4.77
CA LEU A 317 -17.97 8.44 -6.06
C LEU A 317 -18.88 7.20 -5.91
N GLU A 318 -18.41 6.25 -5.11
CA GLU A 318 -19.09 5.04 -4.70
C GLU A 318 -18.76 4.79 -3.22
N GLU A 319 -19.49 3.89 -2.54
CA GLU A 319 -19.23 3.54 -1.14
C GLU A 319 -17.76 3.12 -0.93
N GLY A 320 -17.07 3.84 -0.06
CA GLY A 320 -15.65 3.61 0.25
C GLY A 320 -14.67 3.88 -0.90
N PHE A 321 -15.08 4.64 -1.95
CA PHE A 321 -14.21 4.99 -3.06
C PHE A 321 -14.41 6.45 -3.50
N SER A 322 -13.40 7.27 -3.24
CA SER A 322 -13.46 8.71 -3.48
C SER A 322 -13.21 9.08 -4.95
N ARG A 323 -13.65 10.29 -5.32
CA ARG A 323 -13.33 10.91 -6.60
C ARG A 323 -11.82 11.12 -6.77
N LEU A 324 -11.13 11.42 -5.67
CA LEU A 324 -9.68 11.55 -5.64
C LEU A 324 -8.99 10.23 -5.98
N ALA A 325 -9.44 9.10 -5.40
CA ALA A 325 -8.93 7.77 -5.74
C ALA A 325 -9.13 7.46 -7.22
N SER A 326 -10.33 7.70 -7.73
CA SER A 326 -10.67 7.45 -9.14
C SER A 326 -9.77 8.23 -10.10
N LEU A 327 -9.61 9.54 -9.90
CA LEU A 327 -8.76 10.36 -10.76
C LEU A 327 -7.30 9.91 -10.69
N SER A 328 -6.82 9.58 -9.48
CA SER A 328 -5.45 9.13 -9.25
C SER A 328 -5.10 7.86 -10.02
N CYS A 329 -6.03 6.91 -10.07
CA CYS A 329 -5.88 5.67 -10.83
C CYS A 329 -5.71 5.88 -12.34
N CYS A 330 -6.15 7.02 -12.88
CA CYS A 330 -6.02 7.32 -14.30
C CYS A 330 -4.66 7.90 -14.70
N VAL A 331 -3.80 8.26 -13.74
CA VAL A 331 -2.52 8.93 -14.02
C VAL A 331 -1.55 8.08 -14.85
N PRO A 332 -1.30 6.81 -14.54
CA PRO A 332 -0.39 6.00 -15.35
C PRO A 332 -0.84 5.90 -16.81
N LEU A 333 -2.16 5.87 -17.04
CA LEU A 333 -2.71 5.90 -18.39
C LEU A 333 -2.39 7.22 -19.12
N ALA A 334 -2.49 8.36 -18.44
CA ALA A 334 -2.14 9.66 -19.02
C ALA A 334 -0.66 9.75 -19.41
N LEU A 335 0.22 9.22 -18.57
CA LEU A 335 1.65 9.11 -18.85
C LEU A 335 1.93 8.26 -20.08
N LEU A 336 1.24 7.12 -20.21
CA LEU A 336 1.37 6.22 -21.36
C LEU A 336 1.03 6.93 -22.68
N TYR A 337 0.01 7.81 -22.70
CA TYR A 337 -0.38 8.54 -23.89
C TYR A 337 0.48 9.79 -24.19
N LYS A 338 1.49 10.07 -23.38
CA LYS A 338 2.46 11.17 -23.59
C LYS A 338 1.81 12.54 -23.81
N LYS A 339 0.67 12.79 -23.15
CA LYS A 339 -0.05 14.06 -23.28
C LYS A 339 0.30 14.98 -22.11
N GLU A 340 1.26 15.88 -22.36
CA GLU A 340 1.81 16.80 -21.36
C GLU A 340 0.76 17.69 -20.72
N GLU A 341 -0.18 18.24 -21.52
CA GLU A 341 -1.27 19.06 -21.00
C GLU A 341 -2.16 18.32 -20.01
N VAL A 342 -2.54 17.08 -20.35
CA VAL A 342 -3.35 16.22 -19.48
C VAL A 342 -2.59 15.89 -18.20
N THR A 343 -1.31 15.57 -18.32
CA THR A 343 -0.45 15.26 -17.18
C THR A 343 -0.24 16.48 -16.28
N ALA A 344 -0.07 17.68 -16.86
CA ALA A 344 0.05 18.93 -16.10
C ALA A 344 -1.25 19.28 -15.35
N GLN A 345 -2.40 19.10 -15.98
CA GLN A 345 -3.70 19.28 -15.32
C GLN A 345 -3.90 18.29 -14.17
N LEU A 346 -3.56 17.01 -14.37
CA LEU A 346 -3.61 15.99 -13.32
C LEU A 346 -2.69 16.37 -12.16
N TRP A 347 -1.45 16.77 -12.43
CA TRP A 347 -0.53 17.22 -11.40
C TRP A 347 -1.09 18.39 -10.60
N SER A 348 -1.58 19.42 -11.29
CA SER A 348 -2.17 20.60 -10.63
C SER A 348 -3.32 20.22 -9.70
N ARG A 349 -4.22 19.35 -10.15
CA ARG A 349 -5.37 18.92 -9.35
C ARG A 349 -4.95 18.05 -8.16
N LEU A 350 -4.05 17.09 -8.37
CA LEU A 350 -3.63 16.16 -7.33
C LEU A 350 -2.71 16.81 -6.30
N SER A 351 -1.84 17.74 -6.70
CA SER A 351 -0.96 18.46 -5.77
C SER A 351 -1.72 19.36 -4.80
N GLN A 352 -2.86 19.91 -5.24
CA GLN A 352 -3.72 20.79 -4.44
C GLN A 352 -4.82 20.04 -3.66
N ALA A 353 -5.07 18.76 -4.02
CA ALA A 353 -6.13 17.99 -3.37
C ALA A 353 -5.83 17.76 -1.89
N GLN A 354 -6.86 17.91 -1.06
CA GLN A 354 -6.83 17.63 0.37
C GLN A 354 -7.69 16.36 0.61
N PRO A 355 -7.06 15.19 0.84
CA PRO A 355 -7.81 13.98 1.15
C PRO A 355 -8.64 14.15 2.42
N ALA A 356 -9.89 13.69 2.41
CA ALA A 356 -10.69 13.67 3.62
C ALA A 356 -10.05 12.75 4.67
N LYS A 357 -10.23 13.04 5.96
CA LYS A 357 -9.60 12.28 7.08
C LYS A 357 -9.93 10.78 7.09
N GLN A 358 -11.03 10.38 6.47
CA GLN A 358 -11.43 8.98 6.33
C GLN A 358 -11.03 8.37 4.98
N ASP A 359 -10.49 9.17 4.04
CA ASP A 359 -10.14 8.72 2.68
C ASP A 359 -8.67 8.28 2.57
N ALA A 360 -8.30 7.28 3.34
CA ALA A 360 -6.94 6.74 3.31
C ALA A 360 -6.60 6.07 1.97
N LEU A 361 -7.58 5.44 1.32
CA LEU A 361 -7.40 4.84 0.00
C LEU A 361 -7.14 5.92 -1.06
N GLY A 362 -7.94 6.98 -1.09
CA GLY A 362 -7.73 8.10 -2.02
C GLY A 362 -6.41 8.81 -1.79
N ALA A 363 -6.01 9.02 -0.52
CA ALA A 363 -4.71 9.57 -0.18
C ALA A 363 -3.54 8.70 -0.67
N SER A 364 -3.65 7.38 -0.53
CA SER A 364 -2.64 6.42 -1.00
C SER A 364 -2.56 6.38 -2.53
N MET A 365 -3.72 6.36 -3.21
CA MET A 365 -3.77 6.41 -4.68
C MET A 365 -3.22 7.74 -5.22
N ARG A 366 -3.48 8.87 -4.54
CA ARG A 366 -2.88 10.18 -4.86
C ARG A 366 -1.36 10.11 -4.80
N LEU A 367 -0.79 9.54 -3.74
CA LEU A 367 0.66 9.39 -3.63
C LEU A 367 1.23 8.51 -4.74
N LEU A 368 0.61 7.36 -5.03
CA LEU A 368 1.03 6.47 -6.12
C LEU A 368 1.02 7.19 -7.47
N ALA A 369 -0.01 8.00 -7.73
CA ALA A 369 -0.11 8.83 -8.92
C ALA A 369 1.01 9.89 -9.00
N MET A 370 1.26 10.60 -7.89
CA MET A 370 2.33 11.61 -7.83
C MET A 370 3.72 10.96 -7.97
N MET A 371 3.94 9.79 -7.37
CA MET A 371 5.18 9.01 -7.54
C MET A 371 5.38 8.60 -9.01
N SER A 372 4.30 8.19 -9.69
CA SER A 372 4.36 7.87 -11.13
C SER A 372 4.78 9.11 -11.96
N MET A 373 4.22 10.27 -11.67
CA MET A 373 4.54 11.52 -12.39
C MET A 373 5.93 12.08 -12.08
N THR A 374 6.48 11.82 -10.90
CA THR A 374 7.83 12.26 -10.52
C THR A 374 8.92 11.25 -10.86
N GLY A 375 8.53 10.04 -11.31
CA GLY A 375 9.47 8.94 -11.59
C GLY A 375 10.04 8.28 -10.33
N THR A 376 9.45 8.53 -9.19
CA THR A 376 9.82 7.86 -7.95
C THR A 376 9.33 6.42 -7.91
N LEU A 377 8.30 6.10 -8.70
CA LEU A 377 7.78 4.74 -8.83
C LEU A 377 8.77 3.88 -9.60
N TRP A 378 9.35 2.91 -8.91
CA TRP A 378 10.29 1.97 -9.48
C TRP A 378 9.86 0.53 -9.22
N LEU A 379 10.15 -0.32 -10.21
CA LEU A 379 9.93 -1.75 -10.13
C LEU A 379 11.10 -2.44 -10.82
N GLU A 380 11.63 -3.47 -10.18
CA GLU A 380 12.70 -4.25 -10.76
C GLU A 380 12.21 -4.94 -12.03
N LYS A 381 12.83 -4.60 -13.15
CA LYS A 381 12.72 -5.42 -14.35
C LYS A 381 13.81 -6.49 -14.22
N ASN A 382 13.45 -7.75 -14.22
CA ASN A 382 14.39 -8.75 -14.64
C ASN A 382 14.72 -8.40 -16.10
N GLU A 383 15.93 -7.94 -16.35
CA GLU A 383 16.50 -7.78 -17.69
C GLU A 383 16.65 -9.17 -18.32
N ALA A 384 15.54 -9.84 -18.61
CA ALA A 384 15.52 -10.82 -19.64
C ALA A 384 15.85 -10.03 -20.92
N GLU A 385 17.02 -10.25 -21.46
CA GLU A 385 17.48 -9.66 -22.72
C GLU A 385 16.31 -9.62 -23.70
N PRO A 386 16.08 -8.49 -24.36
CA PRO A 386 15.12 -8.45 -25.43
C PRO A 386 15.57 -9.47 -26.47
N THR A 387 14.84 -10.56 -26.61
CA THR A 387 15.04 -11.50 -27.71
C THR A 387 15.06 -10.65 -28.97
N PRO A 388 16.14 -10.63 -29.76
CA PRO A 388 16.19 -9.84 -30.98
C PRO A 388 15.02 -10.31 -31.85
N ILE A 389 14.13 -9.38 -32.17
CA ILE A 389 13.07 -9.60 -33.15
C ILE A 389 13.82 -9.84 -34.46
N THR A 390 14.06 -11.10 -34.81
CA THR A 390 14.45 -11.48 -36.15
C THR A 390 13.31 -11.07 -37.05
N SER A 391 13.55 -10.01 -37.80
CA SER A 391 12.71 -9.60 -38.93
C SER A 391 12.79 -10.69 -39.99
N GLU A 392 11.78 -11.52 -40.11
CA GLU A 392 11.42 -12.21 -41.33
C GLU A 392 10.29 -11.46 -42.03
#